data_437f7313b0b85c8274a16b090469a5db
#
_entry.id   437f7313b0b85c8274a16b090469a5db
#
_cell.length_a   1.000
_cell.length_b   1.000
_cell.length_c   1.000
_cell.angle_alpha   90.00
_cell.angle_beta   90.00
_cell.angle_gamma   90.00
#
_symmetry.space_group_name_H-M   'P 1'
#
loop_
_entity.id
_entity.type
_entity.pdbx_description
1 polymer ?
#
loop_
_entity_poly.entity_id
_entity_poly.type
_entity_poly.pdbx_seq_one_letter_code
_entity_poly.pdbx_strand_id
1 'polypeptide(L)'
;INCGDAGQEGELIQRWVMQKAGCKCPVYRLWISSLTEEAIREGFQHLKEQSDFTKLYEAGLSRAIGDWLLGMNATRLYTLRYGQNRQVLSIGRVQTPTLALIVNRQAEIDNFKPEPYWELKTVYRNTTFSVTKGKFTKKEEGEAFLEIVRQKEFTVTDISEKKGKEYAPRLFDLTSLQVECNKKFAFTADDTLKLIQS
;
A
#
# COMPACT_ATOMS: atom_id res chain seq x y z
N ILE A 1 -27.01 -16.22 -14.77
CA ILE A 1 -25.87 -16.34 -13.86
C ILE A 1 -25.17 -14.99 -13.80
N ASN A 2 -24.88 -14.52 -12.59
CA ASN A 2 -24.10 -13.31 -12.35
C ASN A 2 -22.60 -13.68 -12.32
N CYS A 3 -21.87 -13.25 -13.32
CA CYS A 3 -20.42 -13.52 -13.50
C CYS A 3 -19.56 -12.26 -13.31
N GLY A 4 -20.04 -11.26 -12.57
CA GLY A 4 -19.23 -10.08 -12.26
C GLY A 4 -18.03 -10.41 -11.38
N ASP A 5 -17.08 -9.49 -11.31
CA ASP A 5 -15.88 -9.67 -10.50
C ASP A 5 -16.20 -10.08 -9.06
N ALA A 6 -15.35 -10.93 -8.48
CA ALA A 6 -15.46 -11.38 -7.11
C ALA A 6 -15.05 -10.27 -6.14
N GLY A 7 -15.89 -9.28 -5.95
CA GLY A 7 -15.65 -8.12 -5.13
C GLY A 7 -16.89 -7.26 -4.92
N GLN A 8 -16.76 -6.27 -4.04
CA GLN A 8 -17.85 -5.37 -3.67
C GLN A 8 -18.38 -4.56 -4.86
N GLU A 9 -17.49 -4.05 -5.70
CA GLU A 9 -17.87 -3.24 -6.87
C GLU A 9 -18.48 -4.10 -7.97
N GLY A 10 -17.90 -5.28 -8.25
CA GLY A 10 -18.46 -6.23 -9.21
C GLY A 10 -19.88 -6.67 -8.86
N GLU A 11 -20.13 -6.96 -7.58
CA GLU A 11 -21.47 -7.30 -7.09
C GLU A 11 -22.45 -6.13 -7.26
N LEU A 12 -22.04 -4.91 -6.90
CA LEU A 12 -22.87 -3.70 -7.03
C LEU A 12 -23.25 -3.42 -8.48
N ILE A 13 -22.28 -3.43 -9.39
CA ILE A 13 -22.49 -3.15 -10.82
C ILE A 13 -23.48 -4.15 -11.41
N GLN A 14 -23.26 -5.44 -11.16
CA GLN A 14 -24.13 -6.49 -11.72
C GLN A 14 -25.56 -6.40 -11.17
N ARG A 15 -25.74 -6.10 -9.90
CA ARG A 15 -27.07 -5.88 -9.32
C ARG A 15 -27.79 -4.68 -9.96
N TRP A 16 -27.08 -3.59 -10.18
CA TRP A 16 -27.65 -2.44 -10.89
C TRP A 16 -28.06 -2.75 -12.31
N VAL A 17 -27.23 -3.50 -13.05
CA VAL A 17 -27.57 -3.93 -14.42
C VAL A 17 -28.83 -4.79 -14.42
N MET A 18 -28.91 -5.79 -13.55
CA MET A 18 -30.06 -6.67 -13.43
C MET A 18 -31.33 -5.92 -13.00
N GLN A 19 -31.20 -4.99 -12.05
CA GLN A 19 -32.30 -4.14 -11.61
C GLN A 19 -32.81 -3.26 -12.73
N LYS A 20 -31.89 -2.61 -13.49
CA LYS A 20 -32.23 -1.75 -14.63
C LYS A 20 -32.90 -2.55 -15.78
N ALA A 21 -32.46 -3.78 -16.00
CA ALA A 21 -33.03 -4.69 -16.97
C ALA A 21 -34.39 -5.30 -16.53
N GLY A 22 -34.83 -5.06 -15.30
CA GLY A 22 -36.06 -5.65 -14.76
C GLY A 22 -36.01 -7.16 -14.63
N CYS A 23 -34.83 -7.74 -14.34
CA CYS A 23 -34.64 -9.17 -14.21
C CYS A 23 -35.47 -9.74 -13.06
N LYS A 24 -36.35 -10.70 -13.35
CA LYS A 24 -37.23 -11.41 -12.40
C LYS A 24 -36.87 -12.89 -12.25
N CYS A 25 -35.88 -13.36 -12.98
CA CYS A 25 -35.43 -14.74 -12.93
C CYS A 25 -34.60 -15.02 -11.68
N PRO A 26 -34.59 -16.28 -11.20
CA PRO A 26 -33.61 -16.72 -10.20
C PRO A 26 -32.19 -16.44 -10.67
N VAL A 27 -31.35 -15.89 -9.80
CA VAL A 27 -29.99 -15.51 -10.16
C VAL A 27 -29.00 -16.26 -9.27
N TYR A 28 -28.05 -16.92 -9.89
CA TYR A 28 -26.94 -17.58 -9.24
C TYR A 28 -25.66 -16.79 -9.46
N ARG A 29 -24.76 -16.84 -8.48
CA ARG A 29 -23.50 -16.09 -8.46
C ARG A 29 -22.33 -17.03 -8.73
N LEU A 30 -21.60 -16.75 -9.80
CA LEU A 30 -20.27 -17.30 -10.04
C LEU A 30 -19.25 -16.45 -9.24
N TRP A 31 -18.59 -17.07 -8.29
CA TRP A 31 -17.61 -16.39 -7.42
C TRP A 31 -16.24 -17.02 -7.60
N ILE A 32 -15.42 -16.46 -8.47
CA ILE A 32 -14.06 -16.92 -8.77
C ILE A 32 -13.09 -15.74 -8.73
N SER A 33 -11.87 -15.97 -8.28
CA SER A 33 -10.79 -14.99 -8.24
C SER A 33 -9.73 -15.21 -9.34
N SER A 34 -9.85 -16.30 -10.11
CA SER A 34 -8.95 -16.63 -11.22
C SER A 34 -9.77 -16.91 -12.48
N LEU A 35 -9.26 -16.51 -13.64
CA LEU A 35 -9.87 -16.74 -14.95
C LEU A 35 -9.23 -17.91 -15.71
N THR A 36 -8.54 -18.80 -15.02
CA THR A 36 -8.06 -20.05 -15.62
C THR A 36 -9.24 -20.97 -15.97
N GLU A 37 -9.09 -21.78 -17.02
CA GLU A 37 -10.15 -22.70 -17.46
C GLU A 37 -10.62 -23.63 -16.33
N GLU A 38 -9.69 -24.10 -15.52
CA GLU A 38 -9.94 -24.97 -14.38
C GLU A 38 -10.78 -24.26 -13.30
N ALA A 39 -10.40 -23.05 -12.91
CA ALA A 39 -11.15 -22.25 -11.92
C ALA A 39 -12.56 -21.88 -12.42
N ILE A 40 -12.71 -21.60 -13.72
CA ILE A 40 -14.01 -21.33 -14.33
C ILE A 40 -14.91 -22.58 -14.30
N ARG A 41 -14.39 -23.74 -14.68
CA ARG A 41 -15.14 -25.01 -14.65
C ARG A 41 -15.60 -25.38 -13.24
N GLU A 42 -14.69 -25.30 -12.27
CA GLU A 42 -15.00 -25.53 -10.86
C GLU A 42 -16.05 -24.53 -10.33
N GLY A 43 -15.88 -23.25 -10.65
CA GLY A 43 -16.81 -22.22 -10.25
C GLY A 43 -18.25 -22.44 -10.77
N PHE A 44 -18.41 -22.91 -12.01
CA PHE A 44 -19.72 -23.25 -12.57
C PHE A 44 -20.35 -24.47 -11.92
N GLN A 45 -19.55 -25.40 -11.37
CA GLN A 45 -20.06 -26.54 -10.60
C GLN A 45 -20.51 -26.12 -9.18
N HIS A 46 -19.99 -25.02 -8.65
CA HIS A 46 -20.25 -24.53 -7.28
C HIS A 46 -20.87 -23.13 -7.28
N LEU A 47 -21.90 -22.92 -8.09
CA LEU A 47 -22.64 -21.66 -8.11
C LEU A 47 -23.30 -21.41 -6.74
N LYS A 48 -23.21 -20.16 -6.28
CA LYS A 48 -23.80 -19.72 -5.02
C LYS A 48 -25.12 -19.00 -5.26
N GLU A 49 -25.95 -18.91 -4.25
CA GLU A 49 -27.15 -18.09 -4.35
C GLU A 49 -26.82 -16.61 -4.26
N GLN A 50 -27.54 -15.81 -5.03
CA GLN A 50 -27.35 -14.35 -5.01
C GLN A 50 -27.66 -13.74 -3.64
N SER A 51 -28.58 -14.34 -2.87
CA SER A 51 -28.94 -13.95 -1.52
C SER A 51 -27.76 -13.90 -0.55
N ASP A 52 -26.78 -14.79 -0.70
CA ASP A 52 -25.58 -14.88 0.14
C ASP A 52 -24.74 -13.61 0.08
N PHE A 53 -24.84 -12.85 -1.02
CA PHE A 53 -24.09 -11.64 -1.28
C PHE A 53 -24.85 -10.35 -0.99
N THR A 54 -26.01 -10.42 -0.35
CA THR A 54 -26.84 -9.25 -0.06
C THR A 54 -26.12 -8.23 0.82
N LYS A 55 -25.42 -8.66 1.87
CA LYS A 55 -24.62 -7.77 2.73
C LYS A 55 -23.47 -7.11 1.98
N LEU A 56 -22.84 -7.83 1.05
CA LEU A 56 -21.78 -7.29 0.21
C LEU A 56 -22.33 -6.20 -0.73
N TYR A 57 -23.48 -6.44 -1.33
CA TYR A 57 -24.19 -5.46 -2.13
C TYR A 57 -24.56 -4.20 -1.35
N GLU A 58 -25.15 -4.36 -0.15
CA GLU A 58 -25.53 -3.23 0.71
C GLU A 58 -24.32 -2.41 1.13
N ALA A 59 -23.19 -3.05 1.44
CA ALA A 59 -21.93 -2.36 1.73
C ALA A 59 -21.43 -1.59 0.52
N GLY A 60 -21.46 -2.18 -0.68
CA GLY A 60 -21.11 -1.51 -1.93
C GLY A 60 -22.00 -0.32 -2.23
N LEU A 61 -23.30 -0.48 -2.08
CA LEU A 61 -24.29 0.58 -2.28
C LEU A 61 -24.11 1.73 -1.30
N SER A 62 -23.93 1.43 -0.01
CA SER A 62 -23.68 2.45 1.02
C SER A 62 -22.42 3.26 0.72
N ARG A 63 -21.35 2.58 0.31
CA ARG A 63 -20.12 3.22 -0.11
C ARG A 63 -20.33 4.13 -1.33
N ALA A 64 -21.03 3.65 -2.36
CA ALA A 64 -21.28 4.43 -3.57
C ALA A 64 -22.10 5.69 -3.29
N ILE A 65 -23.14 5.58 -2.44
CA ILE A 65 -23.96 6.73 -2.01
C ILE A 65 -23.11 7.71 -1.20
N GLY A 66 -22.31 7.23 -0.25
CA GLY A 66 -21.41 8.08 0.55
C GLY A 66 -20.39 8.82 -0.31
N ASP A 67 -19.74 8.14 -1.24
CA ASP A 67 -18.78 8.73 -2.16
C ASP A 67 -19.44 9.78 -3.07
N TRP A 68 -20.66 9.53 -3.54
CA TRP A 68 -21.42 10.49 -4.34
C TRP A 68 -21.81 11.74 -3.54
N LEU A 69 -22.36 11.55 -2.33
CA LEU A 69 -22.76 12.68 -1.47
C LEU A 69 -21.55 13.54 -1.09
N LEU A 70 -20.46 12.92 -0.67
CA LEU A 70 -19.22 13.64 -0.33
C LEU A 70 -18.65 14.35 -1.55
N GLY A 71 -18.48 13.62 -2.64
CA GLY A 71 -17.87 14.14 -3.86
C GLY A 71 -18.63 15.32 -4.43
N MET A 72 -19.96 15.22 -4.54
CA MET A 72 -20.80 16.28 -5.07
C MET A 72 -20.78 17.53 -4.18
N ASN A 73 -21.02 17.39 -2.89
CA ASN A 73 -21.11 18.54 -1.98
C ASN A 73 -19.76 19.21 -1.76
N ALA A 74 -18.71 18.43 -1.48
CA ALA A 74 -17.38 18.98 -1.25
C ALA A 74 -16.78 19.60 -2.50
N THR A 75 -16.87 18.95 -3.66
CA THR A 75 -16.40 19.52 -4.93
C THR A 75 -17.08 20.86 -5.24
N ARG A 76 -18.39 20.95 -5.10
CA ARG A 76 -19.13 22.20 -5.33
C ARG A 76 -18.71 23.30 -4.35
N LEU A 77 -18.65 22.96 -3.05
CA LEU A 77 -18.27 23.91 -2.02
C LEU A 77 -16.86 24.46 -2.25
N TYR A 78 -15.88 23.59 -2.45
CA TYR A 78 -14.49 23.97 -2.65
C TYR A 78 -14.29 24.71 -3.98
N THR A 79 -14.94 24.28 -5.03
CA THR A 79 -14.88 24.97 -6.34
C THR A 79 -15.44 26.40 -6.24
N LEU A 80 -16.58 26.58 -5.56
CA LEU A 80 -17.18 27.91 -5.40
C LEU A 80 -16.34 28.82 -4.48
N ARG A 81 -15.72 28.25 -3.46
CA ARG A 81 -14.99 29.05 -2.46
C ARG A 81 -13.54 29.34 -2.86
N TYR A 82 -12.89 28.42 -3.53
CA TYR A 82 -11.46 28.47 -3.81
C TYR A 82 -11.10 28.30 -5.29
N GLY A 83 -12.05 27.92 -6.14
CA GLY A 83 -11.83 27.78 -7.57
C GLY A 83 -11.53 29.11 -8.23
N GLN A 84 -10.50 29.15 -9.07
CA GLN A 84 -10.14 30.31 -9.89
C GLN A 84 -10.30 29.95 -11.36
N ASN A 85 -10.62 30.92 -12.19
CA ASN A 85 -10.68 30.76 -13.66
C ASN A 85 -11.52 29.56 -14.15
N ARG A 86 -12.67 29.29 -13.53
CA ARG A 86 -13.55 28.15 -13.83
C ARG A 86 -12.93 26.76 -13.62
N GLN A 87 -11.85 26.67 -12.85
CA GLN A 87 -11.24 25.39 -12.52
C GLN A 87 -12.09 24.66 -11.47
N VAL A 88 -12.46 23.42 -11.78
CA VAL A 88 -13.17 22.54 -10.84
C VAL A 88 -12.16 21.91 -9.88
N LEU A 89 -12.37 22.13 -8.58
CA LEU A 89 -11.58 21.51 -7.52
C LEU A 89 -12.26 20.22 -7.09
N SER A 90 -11.90 19.13 -7.74
CA SER A 90 -12.48 17.81 -7.48
C SER A 90 -12.03 17.29 -6.12
N ILE A 91 -12.99 16.94 -5.27
CA ILE A 91 -12.79 16.32 -3.96
C ILE A 91 -13.32 14.89 -3.98
N GLY A 92 -12.54 13.96 -3.48
CA GLY A 92 -12.94 12.57 -3.41
C GLY A 92 -12.20 11.81 -2.32
N ARG A 93 -12.80 10.72 -1.88
CA ARG A 93 -12.32 9.89 -0.78
C ARG A 93 -10.94 9.27 -1.02
N VAL A 94 -10.56 9.02 -2.25
CA VAL A 94 -9.25 8.45 -2.61
C VAL A 94 -8.30 9.54 -3.10
N GLN A 95 -8.72 10.31 -4.10
CA GLN A 95 -7.84 11.30 -4.75
C GLN A 95 -7.34 12.39 -3.82
N THR A 96 -8.19 12.89 -2.92
CA THR A 96 -7.80 13.99 -2.01
C THR A 96 -6.79 13.54 -0.96
N PRO A 97 -6.97 12.43 -0.25
CA PRO A 97 -5.93 11.91 0.64
C PRO A 97 -4.63 11.55 -0.09
N THR A 98 -4.71 11.00 -1.30
CA THR A 98 -3.51 10.70 -2.10
C THR A 98 -2.73 11.98 -2.44
N LEU A 99 -3.43 13.03 -2.87
CA LEU A 99 -2.81 14.34 -3.10
C LEU A 99 -2.19 14.91 -1.82
N ALA A 100 -2.91 14.79 -0.69
CA ALA A 100 -2.40 15.25 0.60
C ALA A 100 -1.10 14.55 1.02
N LEU A 101 -0.96 13.25 0.76
CA LEU A 101 0.29 12.53 1.02
C LEU A 101 1.46 13.10 0.20
N ILE A 102 1.23 13.41 -1.07
CA ILE A 102 2.26 13.99 -1.96
C ILE A 102 2.64 15.40 -1.46
N VAL A 103 1.66 16.24 -1.16
CA VAL A 103 1.89 17.63 -0.68
C VAL A 103 2.63 17.62 0.66
N ASN A 104 2.23 16.77 1.59
CA ASN A 104 2.91 16.64 2.88
C ASN A 104 4.36 16.18 2.70
N ARG A 105 4.58 15.20 1.82
CA ARG A 105 5.93 14.73 1.53
C ARG A 105 6.79 15.81 0.90
N GLN A 106 6.24 16.59 -0.02
CA GLN A 106 6.94 17.73 -0.61
C GLN A 106 7.32 18.77 0.46
N ALA A 107 6.39 19.10 1.34
CA ALA A 107 6.66 20.01 2.45
C ALA A 107 7.75 19.50 3.40
N GLU A 108 7.79 18.18 3.68
CA GLU A 108 8.89 17.57 4.45
C GLU A 108 10.25 17.72 3.75
N ILE A 109 10.27 17.53 2.41
CA ILE A 109 11.49 17.68 1.61
C ILE A 109 11.96 19.14 1.62
N ASP A 110 11.05 20.09 1.38
CA ASP A 110 11.36 21.51 1.29
C ASP A 110 11.84 22.08 2.65
N ASN A 111 11.33 21.54 3.76
CA ASN A 111 11.71 21.93 5.10
C ASN A 111 12.83 21.07 5.72
N PHE A 112 13.35 20.11 4.97
CA PHE A 112 14.38 19.20 5.47
C PHE A 112 15.67 19.96 5.80
N LYS A 113 16.08 19.87 7.05
CA LYS A 113 17.37 20.39 7.53
C LYS A 113 18.27 19.20 7.87
N PRO A 114 19.37 18.98 7.11
CA PRO A 114 20.28 17.90 7.42
C PRO A 114 20.98 18.17 8.76
N GLU A 115 20.93 17.22 9.66
CA GLU A 115 21.65 17.25 10.92
C GLU A 115 22.84 16.27 10.84
N PRO A 116 24.07 16.75 11.03
CA PRO A 116 25.23 15.86 11.06
C PRO A 116 25.21 14.99 12.30
N TYR A 117 25.63 13.76 12.14
CA TYR A 117 25.84 12.85 13.27
C TYR A 117 27.14 12.08 13.06
N TRP A 118 27.71 11.59 14.15
CA TRP A 118 28.92 10.80 14.14
C TRP A 118 28.68 9.44 14.75
N GLU A 119 29.30 8.42 14.19
CA GLU A 119 29.26 7.05 14.70
C GLU A 119 30.68 6.61 15.03
N LEU A 120 30.87 6.05 16.20
CA LEU A 120 32.14 5.44 16.56
C LEU A 120 32.09 3.94 16.32
N LYS A 121 33.03 3.47 15.49
CA LYS A 121 33.19 2.06 15.13
C LYS A 121 34.63 1.63 15.33
N THR A 122 34.85 0.39 15.73
CA THR A 122 36.15 -0.24 15.73
C THR A 122 36.13 -1.54 14.97
N VAL A 123 37.25 -1.91 14.38
CA VAL A 123 37.39 -3.18 13.67
C VAL A 123 38.41 -4.04 14.41
N TYR A 124 37.99 -5.22 14.79
CA TYR A 124 38.84 -6.21 15.39
C TYR A 124 38.64 -7.57 14.76
N ARG A 125 39.70 -8.20 14.26
CA ARG A 125 39.65 -9.50 13.57
C ARG A 125 38.57 -9.58 12.49
N ASN A 126 38.53 -8.62 11.60
CA ASN A 126 37.55 -8.48 10.50
C ASN A 126 36.07 -8.31 10.95
N THR A 127 35.81 -8.07 12.22
CA THR A 127 34.47 -7.78 12.73
C THR A 127 34.37 -6.33 13.15
N THR A 128 33.30 -5.66 12.72
CA THR A 128 33.04 -4.25 13.08
C THR A 128 32.16 -4.19 14.33
N PHE A 129 32.64 -3.50 15.32
CA PHE A 129 31.89 -3.21 16.55
C PHE A 129 31.48 -1.75 16.55
N SER A 130 30.24 -1.47 16.92
CA SER A 130 29.68 -0.13 17.02
C SER A 130 29.41 0.21 18.48
N VAL A 131 29.55 1.49 18.83
CA VAL A 131 29.24 1.94 20.17
C VAL A 131 27.74 1.74 20.50
N THR A 132 27.44 1.24 21.70
CA THR A 132 26.06 0.94 22.13
C THR A 132 25.21 2.20 22.27
N LYS A 133 25.81 3.36 22.54
CA LYS A 133 25.13 4.66 22.61
C LYS A 133 24.52 5.08 21.28
N GLY A 134 24.96 4.49 20.15
CA GLY A 134 24.48 4.81 18.81
C GLY A 134 25.16 6.06 18.23
N LYS A 135 24.36 7.05 17.84
CA LYS A 135 24.84 8.26 17.16
C LYS A 135 25.17 9.38 18.13
N PHE A 136 26.24 10.11 17.87
CA PHE A 136 26.60 11.34 18.58
C PHE A 136 26.10 12.54 17.75
N THR A 137 25.45 13.47 18.38
CA THR A 137 24.97 14.71 17.74
C THR A 137 26.05 15.81 17.69
N LYS A 138 27.05 15.72 18.58
CA LYS A 138 28.19 16.63 18.62
C LYS A 138 29.49 15.87 18.39
N LYS A 139 30.35 16.45 17.53
CA LYS A 139 31.66 15.87 17.20
C LYS A 139 32.53 15.71 18.40
N GLU A 140 32.58 16.73 19.28
CA GLU A 140 33.40 16.79 20.50
C GLU A 140 33.04 15.64 21.47
N GLU A 141 31.76 15.28 21.56
CA GLU A 141 31.32 14.13 22.39
C GLU A 141 31.85 12.80 21.86
N GLY A 142 31.82 12.64 20.52
CA GLY A 142 32.37 11.46 19.85
C GLY A 142 33.88 11.35 20.00
N GLU A 143 34.60 12.46 19.85
CA GLU A 143 36.05 12.53 20.03
C GLU A 143 36.48 12.28 21.49
N ALA A 144 35.80 12.87 22.45
CA ALA A 144 36.07 12.61 23.87
C ALA A 144 35.85 11.13 24.21
N PHE A 145 34.81 10.51 23.68
CA PHE A 145 34.55 9.09 23.88
C PHE A 145 35.61 8.21 23.20
N LEU A 146 36.08 8.60 22.02
CA LEU A 146 37.15 7.92 21.30
C LEU A 146 38.43 7.89 22.09
N GLU A 147 38.82 9.01 22.71
CA GLU A 147 40.04 9.10 23.54
C GLU A 147 39.96 8.18 24.79
N ILE A 148 38.78 8.09 25.41
CA ILE A 148 38.56 7.17 26.53
C ILE A 148 38.74 5.71 26.10
N VAL A 149 38.20 5.36 24.92
CA VAL A 149 38.25 3.99 24.38
C VAL A 149 39.67 3.62 23.95
N ARG A 150 40.45 4.56 23.36
CA ARG A 150 41.84 4.34 22.92
C ARG A 150 42.77 3.97 24.05
N GLN A 151 42.48 4.45 25.25
CA GLN A 151 43.30 4.16 26.45
C GLN A 151 43.03 2.79 27.08
N LYS A 152 42.00 2.08 26.59
CA LYS A 152 41.59 0.77 27.12
C LYS A 152 41.92 -0.35 26.13
N GLU A 153 42.32 -1.50 26.65
CA GLU A 153 42.45 -2.71 25.84
C GLU A 153 41.08 -3.16 25.36
N PHE A 154 41.03 -3.59 24.08
CA PHE A 154 39.82 -4.15 23.53
C PHE A 154 39.62 -5.58 24.02
N THR A 155 38.58 -5.78 24.83
CA THR A 155 38.23 -7.10 25.40
C THR A 155 36.78 -7.43 25.04
N VAL A 156 36.54 -8.61 24.47
CA VAL A 156 35.21 -9.14 24.28
C VAL A 156 34.69 -9.68 25.59
N THR A 157 33.68 -9.04 26.16
CA THR A 157 33.12 -9.39 27.47
C THR A 157 31.94 -10.37 27.38
N ASP A 158 31.20 -10.35 26.28
CA ASP A 158 30.04 -11.21 26.08
C ASP A 158 29.87 -11.55 24.61
N ILE A 159 29.43 -12.77 24.36
CA ILE A 159 29.01 -13.26 23.02
C ILE A 159 27.67 -13.94 23.19
N SER A 160 26.64 -13.37 22.57
CA SER A 160 25.31 -13.98 22.54
C SER A 160 24.95 -14.44 21.13
N GLU A 161 24.52 -15.69 21.02
CA GLU A 161 24.00 -16.26 19.78
C GLU A 161 22.47 -16.36 19.89
N LYS A 162 21.76 -15.78 18.92
CA LYS A 162 20.30 -15.94 18.80
C LYS A 162 19.98 -16.73 17.56
N LYS A 163 19.41 -17.91 17.73
CA LYS A 163 18.87 -18.69 16.62
C LYS A 163 17.51 -18.12 16.25
N GLY A 164 17.40 -17.59 15.04
CA GLY A 164 16.16 -17.14 14.45
C GLY A 164 15.69 -18.12 13.36
N LYS A 165 14.41 -18.05 13.01
CA LYS A 165 13.88 -18.69 11.81
C LYS A 165 13.66 -17.61 10.77
N GLU A 166 14.27 -17.76 9.61
CA GLU A 166 13.96 -16.96 8.44
C GLU A 166 12.93 -17.72 7.61
N TYR A 167 11.79 -17.08 7.37
CA TYR A 167 10.73 -17.68 6.57
C TYR A 167 10.87 -17.22 5.13
N ALA A 168 10.44 -18.07 4.20
CA ALA A 168 10.34 -17.66 2.81
C ALA A 168 9.49 -16.38 2.67
N PRO A 169 9.86 -15.46 1.77
CA PRO A 169 9.05 -14.29 1.50
C PRO A 169 7.66 -14.71 1.01
N ARG A 170 6.67 -13.85 1.22
CA ARG A 170 5.32 -14.08 0.67
C ARG A 170 5.38 -14.04 -0.85
N LEU A 171 4.47 -14.76 -1.49
CA LEU A 171 4.25 -14.61 -2.94
C LEU A 171 3.87 -13.17 -3.25
N PHE A 172 4.22 -12.72 -4.44
CA PHE A 172 3.88 -11.38 -4.87
C PHE A 172 2.37 -11.24 -5.10
N ASP A 173 1.80 -10.18 -4.56
CA ASP A 173 0.59 -9.59 -5.11
C ASP A 173 0.96 -8.59 -6.21
N LEU A 174 -0.03 -8.06 -6.93
CA LEU A 174 0.20 -7.12 -8.03
C LEU A 174 1.03 -5.90 -7.58
N THR A 175 0.68 -5.31 -6.46
CA THR A 175 1.34 -4.09 -5.96
C THR A 175 2.80 -4.35 -5.58
N SER A 176 3.06 -5.42 -4.83
CA SER A 176 4.43 -5.77 -4.43
C SER A 176 5.30 -6.16 -5.63
N LEU A 177 4.72 -6.81 -6.65
CA LEU A 177 5.42 -7.11 -7.88
C LEU A 177 5.75 -5.83 -8.68
N GLN A 178 4.80 -4.89 -8.80
CA GLN A 178 5.03 -3.60 -9.42
C GLN A 178 6.18 -2.83 -8.74
N VAL A 179 6.23 -2.83 -7.40
CA VAL A 179 7.31 -2.19 -6.63
C VAL A 179 8.66 -2.84 -6.91
N GLU A 180 8.74 -4.17 -6.92
CA GLU A 180 9.99 -4.89 -7.21
C GLU A 180 10.43 -4.71 -8.66
N CYS A 181 9.52 -4.76 -9.63
CA CYS A 181 9.84 -4.51 -11.03
C CYS A 181 10.32 -3.06 -11.25
N ASN A 182 9.72 -2.10 -10.58
CA ASN A 182 10.17 -0.72 -10.65
C ASN A 182 11.59 -0.55 -10.07
N LYS A 183 11.88 -1.15 -8.90
CA LYS A 183 13.21 -1.09 -8.28
C LYS A 183 14.31 -1.74 -9.12
N LYS A 184 14.02 -2.90 -9.73
CA LYS A 184 15.03 -3.70 -10.45
C LYS A 184 15.19 -3.30 -11.92
N PHE A 185 14.10 -2.93 -12.57
CA PHE A 185 14.02 -2.76 -14.01
C PHE A 185 13.54 -1.37 -14.44
N ALA A 186 13.18 -0.51 -13.47
CA ALA A 186 12.55 0.80 -13.71
C ALA A 186 11.23 0.72 -14.51
N PHE A 187 10.52 -0.41 -14.46
CA PHE A 187 9.23 -0.54 -15.10
C PHE A 187 8.19 0.31 -14.40
N THR A 188 7.28 0.87 -15.19
CA THR A 188 6.09 1.53 -14.64
C THR A 188 5.10 0.48 -14.11
N ALA A 189 4.15 0.92 -13.29
CA ALA A 189 3.07 0.04 -12.83
C ALA A 189 2.25 -0.53 -14.00
N ASP A 190 2.04 0.29 -15.04
CA ASP A 190 1.31 -0.10 -16.25
C ASP A 190 2.08 -1.12 -17.10
N ASP A 191 3.39 -0.94 -17.28
CA ASP A 191 4.24 -1.89 -18.00
C ASP A 191 4.26 -3.26 -17.29
N THR A 192 4.37 -3.25 -15.96
CA THR A 192 4.33 -4.48 -15.16
C THR A 192 2.98 -5.18 -15.33
N LEU A 193 1.87 -4.45 -15.30
CA LEU A 193 0.53 -5.02 -15.47
C LEU A 193 0.37 -5.64 -16.86
N LYS A 194 0.81 -4.97 -17.91
CA LYS A 194 0.75 -5.50 -19.30
C LYS A 194 1.55 -6.78 -19.45
N LEU A 195 2.74 -6.86 -18.85
CA LEU A 195 3.57 -8.06 -18.89
C LEU A 195 2.97 -9.25 -18.14
N ILE A 196 2.20 -9.00 -17.09
CA ILE A 196 1.51 -10.08 -16.35
C ILE A 196 0.31 -10.61 -17.14
N GLN A 197 -0.32 -9.75 -17.94
CA GLN A 197 -1.52 -10.09 -18.72
C GLN A 197 -1.20 -10.70 -20.09
N SER A 198 0.04 -10.66 -20.54
CA SER A 198 0.51 -11.28 -21.80
C SER A 198 0.87 -12.75 -21.62
#